data_de390903b7fdb1ef8c6fbe02c65ac1fc
#
_entry.id   de390903b7fdb1ef8c6fbe02c65ac1fc
#
_cell.length_a   1.000
_cell.length_b   1.000
_cell.length_c   1.000
_cell.angle_alpha   90.00
_cell.angle_beta   90.00
_cell.angle_gamma   90.00
#
_symmetry.space_group_name_H-M   'P 1'
#
loop_
_entity.id
_entity.type
_entity.pdbx_description
1 polymer ?
#
loop_
_entity_poly.entity_id
_entity_poly.type
_entity_poly.pdbx_seq_one_letter_code
_entity_poly.pdbx_strand_id
1 'polypeptide(L)'
;MNHNVLITGGAGFIGSHVVRLFVTNYPQYQIYNLDVLSYAGSLDNLTDLKNNENYTFIKGDICDNEFIKNIFKKYKISRVIHLAAESHVDRSIVDPFSFAQTNVMGTLNLLQVAKEYWQNNYVNKLFYHISTDEVYGSLGQDGLFSVNSKYDPHSPYAASKASSDHFVRSYKDTYDLPIIISNCSNNFGPNQFTEKLIPLVVNNIIHNKPIPVYGNGENIRDWIFVDDHVRAIDLIFHKGETGETYNIGGSNEMRNIDLINELITTTDSLLGRPEGTSIKLLKYVTDRPGHDFRYAIDSSKLNNQLGWKSSDNFIENIEKTVSWYIKQ
;
A
#
# COMPACT_ATOMS: atom_id res chain seq x y z
N MET A 1 11.63 21.58 -11.19
CA MET A 1 12.89 21.06 -10.60
C MET A 1 13.02 19.62 -11.04
N ASN A 2 14.22 19.18 -11.39
CA ASN A 2 14.47 17.78 -11.73
C ASN A 2 14.74 16.99 -10.46
N HIS A 3 14.07 15.86 -10.25
CA HIS A 3 14.30 14.98 -9.12
C HIS A 3 14.73 13.59 -9.58
N ASN A 4 15.66 13.00 -8.87
CA ASN A 4 15.99 11.59 -8.96
C ASN A 4 15.24 10.87 -7.84
N VAL A 5 14.15 10.21 -8.17
CA VAL A 5 13.23 9.60 -7.21
C VAL A 5 13.44 8.09 -7.18
N LEU A 6 13.77 7.54 -6.01
CA LEU A 6 13.79 6.10 -5.78
C LEU A 6 12.41 5.68 -5.27
N ILE A 7 11.72 4.82 -6.01
CA ILE A 7 10.48 4.17 -5.58
C ILE A 7 10.79 2.72 -5.27
N THR A 8 10.64 2.29 -4.02
CA THR A 8 10.87 0.91 -3.63
C THR A 8 9.55 0.13 -3.57
N GLY A 9 9.55 -1.13 -3.97
CA GLY A 9 8.33 -1.93 -4.06
C GLY A 9 7.45 -1.56 -5.27
N GLY A 10 8.05 -0.93 -6.29
CA GLY A 10 7.31 -0.39 -7.42
C GLY A 10 6.86 -1.42 -8.46
N ALA A 11 7.23 -2.69 -8.34
CA ALA A 11 6.68 -3.78 -9.15
C ALA A 11 5.46 -4.45 -8.49
N GLY A 12 5.16 -4.10 -7.23
CA GLY A 12 3.97 -4.54 -6.51
C GLY A 12 2.69 -3.80 -6.92
N PHE A 13 1.59 -4.11 -6.25
CA PHE A 13 0.26 -3.55 -6.53
C PHE A 13 0.24 -2.00 -6.49
N ILE A 14 0.29 -1.40 -5.30
CA ILE A 14 0.23 0.07 -5.15
C ILE A 14 1.42 0.73 -5.84
N GLY A 15 2.62 0.14 -5.67
CA GLY A 15 3.85 0.66 -6.23
C GLY A 15 3.82 0.82 -7.76
N SER A 16 3.22 -0.12 -8.50
CA SER A 16 3.12 -0.03 -9.96
C SER A 16 2.26 1.14 -10.43
N HIS A 17 1.18 1.45 -9.72
CA HIS A 17 0.36 2.64 -9.98
C HIS A 17 1.11 3.94 -9.65
N VAL A 18 1.87 3.97 -8.53
CA VAL A 18 2.71 5.13 -8.18
C VAL A 18 3.78 5.34 -9.24
N VAL A 19 4.53 4.30 -9.63
CA VAL A 19 5.55 4.39 -10.68
C VAL A 19 4.95 4.91 -11.98
N ARG A 20 3.81 4.37 -12.41
CA ARG A 20 3.13 4.79 -13.64
C ARG A 20 2.74 6.27 -13.59
N LEU A 21 2.11 6.72 -12.50
CA LEU A 21 1.75 8.12 -12.33
C LEU A 21 2.97 9.03 -12.42
N PHE A 22 4.05 8.70 -11.69
CA PHE A 22 5.24 9.55 -11.66
C PHE A 22 5.99 9.59 -12.99
N VAL A 23 6.11 8.45 -13.68
CA VAL A 23 6.74 8.39 -15.01
C VAL A 23 5.95 9.21 -16.04
N THR A 24 4.62 9.10 -16.01
CA THR A 24 3.75 9.73 -17.02
C THR A 24 3.57 11.23 -16.76
N ASN A 25 3.31 11.63 -15.52
CA ASN A 25 2.96 13.01 -15.19
C ASN A 25 4.17 13.92 -14.96
N TYR A 26 5.34 13.34 -14.67
CA TYR A 26 6.55 14.10 -14.35
C TYR A 26 7.74 13.70 -15.24
N PRO A 27 7.69 13.96 -16.55
CA PRO A 27 8.76 13.58 -17.49
C PRO A 27 10.12 14.21 -17.17
N GLN A 28 10.12 15.28 -16.35
CA GLN A 28 11.35 15.92 -15.86
C GLN A 28 11.99 15.19 -14.66
N TYR A 29 11.32 14.20 -14.07
CA TYR A 29 11.90 13.38 -13.00
C TYR A 29 12.55 12.14 -13.59
N GLN A 30 13.60 11.65 -12.95
CA GLN A 30 14.16 10.32 -13.21
C GLN A 30 13.63 9.35 -12.15
N ILE A 31 12.89 8.35 -12.56
CA ILE A 31 12.23 7.38 -11.68
C ILE A 31 13.04 6.07 -11.67
N TYR A 32 13.57 5.75 -10.52
CA TYR A 32 14.30 4.51 -10.25
C TYR A 32 13.41 3.59 -9.43
N ASN A 33 12.91 2.53 -10.05
CA ASN A 33 12.04 1.55 -9.42
C ASN A 33 12.88 0.39 -8.88
N LEU A 34 13.03 0.31 -7.56
CA LEU A 34 13.75 -0.77 -6.89
C LEU A 34 12.76 -1.81 -6.37
N ASP A 35 12.89 -3.05 -6.83
CA ASP A 35 12.07 -4.17 -6.34
C ASP A 35 12.88 -5.46 -6.35
N VAL A 36 12.66 -6.30 -5.34
CA VAL A 36 13.30 -7.61 -5.26
C VAL A 36 12.65 -8.65 -6.16
N LEU A 37 11.41 -8.35 -6.62
CA LEU A 37 10.52 -9.27 -7.33
C LEU A 37 10.24 -10.53 -6.53
N SER A 38 9.76 -10.33 -5.27
CA SER A 38 9.23 -11.41 -4.45
C SER A 38 7.90 -11.93 -5.04
N TYR A 39 7.18 -12.74 -4.29
CA TYR A 39 5.97 -13.42 -4.77
C TYR A 39 4.85 -12.48 -5.30
N ALA A 40 4.78 -11.24 -4.82
CA ALA A 40 3.74 -10.27 -5.19
C ALA A 40 4.20 -9.18 -6.18
N GLY A 41 5.50 -9.16 -6.51
CA GLY A 41 6.07 -8.21 -7.46
C GLY A 41 6.15 -8.80 -8.87
N SER A 42 5.59 -8.12 -9.88
CA SER A 42 5.71 -8.52 -11.28
C SER A 42 6.02 -7.33 -12.18
N LEU A 43 6.95 -7.52 -13.12
CA LEU A 43 7.23 -6.53 -14.17
C LEU A 43 6.10 -6.44 -15.18
N ASP A 44 5.20 -7.42 -15.25
CA ASP A 44 4.03 -7.36 -16.13
C ASP A 44 3.13 -6.17 -15.75
N ASN A 45 3.14 -5.77 -14.46
CA ASN A 45 2.43 -4.58 -13.99
C ASN A 45 2.94 -3.26 -14.61
N LEU A 46 4.11 -3.27 -15.29
CA LEU A 46 4.82 -2.07 -15.77
C LEU A 46 5.30 -2.20 -17.21
N THR A 47 4.73 -3.13 -17.98
CA THR A 47 5.14 -3.38 -19.38
C THR A 47 4.98 -2.15 -20.27
N ASP A 48 3.96 -1.33 -20.00
CA ASP A 48 3.68 -0.06 -20.67
C ASP A 48 4.77 1.00 -20.45
N LEU A 49 5.59 0.87 -19.42
CA LEU A 49 6.62 1.85 -19.07
C LEU A 49 8.03 1.45 -19.53
N LYS A 50 8.21 0.26 -20.07
CA LYS A 50 9.54 -0.31 -20.39
C LYS A 50 10.44 0.58 -21.25
N ASN A 51 9.84 1.36 -22.14
CA ASN A 51 10.56 2.20 -23.09
C ASN A 51 10.59 3.69 -22.71
N ASN A 52 10.14 4.07 -21.53
CA ASN A 52 10.17 5.46 -21.09
C ASN A 52 11.59 5.86 -20.69
N GLU A 53 12.10 6.95 -21.25
CA GLU A 53 13.47 7.45 -21.01
C GLU A 53 13.73 7.88 -19.57
N ASN A 54 12.66 8.28 -18.86
CA ASN A 54 12.71 8.72 -17.46
C ASN A 54 12.43 7.59 -16.46
N TYR A 55 12.41 6.31 -16.90
CA TYR A 55 12.17 5.14 -16.08
C TYR A 55 13.33 4.16 -16.10
N THR A 56 13.74 3.70 -14.93
CA THR A 56 14.75 2.63 -14.78
C THR A 56 14.32 1.63 -13.73
N PHE A 57 14.18 0.37 -14.12
CA PHE A 57 13.98 -0.73 -13.16
C PHE A 57 15.32 -1.23 -12.62
N ILE A 58 15.36 -1.48 -11.31
CA ILE A 58 16.52 -1.99 -10.59
C ILE A 58 16.05 -3.19 -9.76
N LYS A 59 16.57 -4.39 -10.05
CA LYS A 59 16.33 -5.56 -9.21
C LYS A 59 17.28 -5.56 -8.04
N GLY A 60 16.74 -5.58 -6.81
CA GLY A 60 17.58 -5.64 -5.59
C GLY A 60 16.79 -5.60 -4.31
N ASP A 61 17.47 -5.92 -3.21
CA ASP A 61 16.91 -5.98 -1.87
C ASP A 61 17.22 -4.69 -1.10
N ILE A 62 16.20 -4.10 -0.45
CA ILE A 62 16.36 -2.94 0.43
C ILE A 62 17.20 -3.24 1.67
N CYS A 63 17.38 -4.49 2.03
CA CYS A 63 18.22 -4.93 3.15
C CYS A 63 19.71 -4.99 2.81
N ASP A 64 20.10 -4.93 1.53
CA ASP A 64 21.51 -4.92 1.11
C ASP A 64 22.10 -3.50 1.20
N ASN A 65 22.83 -3.24 2.28
CA ASN A 65 23.37 -1.91 2.58
C ASN A 65 24.31 -1.38 1.49
N GLU A 66 25.27 -2.18 1.06
CA GLU A 66 26.25 -1.74 0.06
C GLU A 66 25.59 -1.53 -1.31
N PHE A 67 24.64 -2.36 -1.67
CA PHE A 67 23.87 -2.20 -2.90
C PHE A 67 23.08 -0.87 -2.88
N ILE A 68 22.36 -0.57 -1.78
CA ILE A 68 21.60 0.67 -1.64
C ILE A 68 22.51 1.91 -1.65
N LYS A 69 23.68 1.88 -0.97
CA LYS A 69 24.69 2.96 -1.05
C LYS A 69 25.12 3.21 -2.50
N ASN A 70 25.38 2.14 -3.25
CA ASN A 70 25.77 2.25 -4.65
C ASN A 70 24.66 2.86 -5.52
N ILE A 71 23.36 2.51 -5.28
CA ILE A 71 22.21 3.11 -5.96
C ILE A 71 22.15 4.62 -5.68
N PHE A 72 22.21 5.03 -4.40
CA PHE A 72 22.15 6.45 -4.04
C PHE A 72 23.26 7.25 -4.70
N LYS A 73 24.48 6.72 -4.70
CA LYS A 73 25.65 7.37 -5.33
C LYS A 73 25.54 7.42 -6.86
N LYS A 74 25.24 6.28 -7.49
CA LYS A 74 25.18 6.14 -8.95
C LYS A 74 24.09 7.05 -9.56
N TYR A 75 22.92 7.04 -8.98
CA TYR A 75 21.75 7.73 -9.50
C TYR A 75 21.49 9.08 -8.82
N LYS A 76 22.34 9.49 -7.89
CA LYS A 76 22.23 10.76 -7.15
C LYS A 76 20.83 10.95 -6.55
N ILE A 77 20.31 9.92 -5.87
CA ILE A 77 18.95 9.89 -5.32
C ILE A 77 18.73 11.11 -4.41
N SER A 78 17.67 11.85 -4.72
CA SER A 78 17.29 13.05 -3.97
C SER A 78 15.99 12.85 -3.18
N ARG A 79 15.10 11.96 -3.64
CA ARG A 79 13.84 11.66 -2.96
C ARG A 79 13.57 10.16 -2.97
N VAL A 80 12.89 9.68 -1.94
CA VAL A 80 12.49 8.27 -1.79
C VAL A 80 10.98 8.22 -1.56
N ILE A 81 10.29 7.31 -2.26
CA ILE A 81 8.94 6.86 -1.92
C ILE A 81 9.09 5.38 -1.56
N HIS A 82 8.91 5.08 -0.28
CA HIS A 82 9.17 3.75 0.25
C HIS A 82 7.88 2.95 0.42
N LEU A 83 7.61 2.03 -0.53
CA LEU A 83 6.47 1.11 -0.50
C LEU A 83 6.88 -0.36 -0.33
N ALA A 84 8.17 -0.70 -0.50
CA ALA A 84 8.64 -2.08 -0.34
C ALA A 84 8.34 -2.59 1.07
N ALA A 85 7.58 -3.68 1.14
CA ALA A 85 7.22 -4.33 2.39
C ALA A 85 6.71 -5.76 2.14
N GLU A 86 6.91 -6.65 3.09
CA GLU A 86 6.07 -7.84 3.26
C GLU A 86 4.73 -7.39 3.82
N SER A 87 3.58 -7.80 3.22
CA SER A 87 2.28 -7.17 3.49
C SER A 87 1.11 -8.15 3.73
N HIS A 88 1.35 -9.45 3.76
CA HIS A 88 0.29 -10.44 3.96
C HIS A 88 0.22 -10.91 5.40
N VAL A 89 -0.86 -10.54 6.13
CA VAL A 89 -0.99 -10.82 7.57
C VAL A 89 -0.83 -12.31 7.88
N ASP A 90 -1.52 -13.21 7.14
CA ASP A 90 -1.45 -14.65 7.42
C ASP A 90 -0.01 -15.20 7.24
N ARG A 91 0.74 -14.69 6.26
CA ARG A 91 2.17 -15.03 6.12
C ARG A 91 2.99 -14.52 7.29
N SER A 92 2.66 -13.35 7.85
CA SER A 92 3.38 -12.81 9.01
C SER A 92 3.19 -13.66 10.27
N ILE A 93 2.06 -14.35 10.39
CA ILE A 93 1.79 -15.27 11.50
C ILE A 93 2.67 -16.53 11.38
N VAL A 94 2.92 -17.00 10.16
CA VAL A 94 3.74 -18.18 9.88
C VAL A 94 5.24 -17.87 9.93
N ASP A 95 5.65 -16.73 9.35
CA ASP A 95 7.05 -16.29 9.29
C ASP A 95 7.19 -14.81 9.67
N PRO A 96 7.19 -14.48 10.97
CA PRO A 96 7.34 -13.09 11.42
C PRO A 96 8.74 -12.52 11.17
N PHE A 97 9.75 -13.37 11.01
CA PHE A 97 11.14 -12.92 10.83
C PHE A 97 11.36 -12.25 9.48
N SER A 98 10.79 -12.77 8.40
CA SER A 98 10.87 -12.13 7.07
C SER A 98 10.23 -10.73 7.10
N PHE A 99 9.14 -10.55 7.84
CA PHE A 99 8.49 -9.24 8.03
C PHE A 99 9.36 -8.26 8.83
N ALA A 100 9.97 -8.72 9.93
CA ALA A 100 10.91 -7.90 10.68
C ALA A 100 12.14 -7.53 9.83
N GLN A 101 12.69 -8.47 9.09
CA GLN A 101 13.85 -8.24 8.22
C GLN A 101 13.53 -7.22 7.13
N THR A 102 12.46 -7.42 6.36
CA THR A 102 12.11 -6.54 5.25
C THR A 102 11.57 -5.20 5.74
N ASN A 103 10.54 -5.22 6.59
CA ASN A 103 9.82 -4.00 6.95
C ASN A 103 10.61 -3.14 7.93
N VAL A 104 11.28 -3.74 8.91
CA VAL A 104 12.02 -2.97 9.93
C VAL A 104 13.46 -2.72 9.47
N MET A 105 14.22 -3.80 9.23
CA MET A 105 15.65 -3.64 8.90
C MET A 105 15.86 -3.02 7.52
N GLY A 106 15.03 -3.36 6.52
CA GLY A 106 15.07 -2.74 5.20
C GLY A 106 14.75 -1.24 5.25
N THR A 107 13.73 -0.83 6.02
CA THR A 107 13.41 0.59 6.23
C THR A 107 14.56 1.32 6.94
N LEU A 108 15.09 0.74 8.03
CA LEU A 108 16.22 1.31 8.76
C LEU A 108 17.45 1.46 7.86
N ASN A 109 17.73 0.47 7.02
CA ASN A 109 18.82 0.53 6.05
C ASN A 109 18.67 1.70 5.06
N LEU A 110 17.48 1.86 4.48
CA LEU A 110 17.20 2.97 3.57
C LEU A 110 17.34 4.35 4.25
N LEU A 111 16.82 4.48 5.47
CA LEU A 111 16.96 5.70 6.27
C LEU A 111 18.43 6.04 6.54
N GLN A 112 19.21 5.05 6.97
CA GLN A 112 20.63 5.23 7.28
C GLN A 112 21.43 5.66 6.04
N VAL A 113 21.20 4.98 4.91
CA VAL A 113 21.86 5.33 3.64
C VAL A 113 21.45 6.73 3.16
N ALA A 114 20.16 7.08 3.25
CA ALA A 114 19.67 8.41 2.89
C ALA A 114 20.36 9.49 3.75
N LYS A 115 20.43 9.31 5.06
CA LYS A 115 21.11 10.21 5.98
C LYS A 115 22.60 10.35 5.65
N GLU A 116 23.32 9.24 5.46
CA GLU A 116 24.75 9.23 5.14
C GLU A 116 25.03 9.91 3.79
N TYR A 117 24.23 9.62 2.79
CA TYR A 117 24.43 10.16 1.44
C TYR A 117 24.07 11.66 1.35
N TRP A 118 23.00 12.10 2.01
CA TRP A 118 22.58 13.51 1.98
C TRP A 118 23.41 14.42 2.90
N GLN A 119 24.16 13.87 3.86
CA GLN A 119 25.16 14.57 4.70
C GLN A 119 24.62 15.88 5.33
N ASN A 120 23.42 15.84 5.88
CA ASN A 120 22.71 17.00 6.46
C ASN A 120 22.38 18.14 5.46
N ASN A 121 22.62 17.96 4.17
CA ASN A 121 22.14 18.85 3.13
C ASN A 121 20.79 18.38 2.63
N TYR A 122 19.73 18.80 3.30
CA TYR A 122 18.37 18.33 3.06
C TYR A 122 17.56 19.20 2.10
N VAL A 123 18.18 20.19 1.47
CA VAL A 123 17.50 21.01 0.44
C VAL A 123 17.01 20.12 -0.71
N ASN A 124 15.70 20.16 -0.99
CA ASN A 124 15.03 19.33 -2.00
C ASN A 124 15.14 17.80 -1.76
N LYS A 125 15.38 17.37 -0.54
CA LYS A 125 15.37 15.95 -0.15
C LYS A 125 14.03 15.58 0.49
N LEU A 126 13.65 14.32 0.37
CA LEU A 126 12.46 13.77 1.03
C LEU A 126 12.58 12.25 1.14
N PHE A 127 12.26 11.73 2.31
CA PHE A 127 12.00 10.31 2.55
C PHE A 127 10.52 10.13 2.89
N TYR A 128 9.72 9.68 1.93
CA TYR A 128 8.28 9.45 2.11
C TYR A 128 8.01 7.96 2.35
N HIS A 129 7.55 7.63 3.54
CA HIS A 129 7.25 6.27 3.99
C HIS A 129 5.75 5.99 3.90
N ILE A 130 5.40 4.90 3.19
CA ILE A 130 4.01 4.45 3.07
C ILE A 130 3.76 3.35 4.10
N SER A 131 2.82 3.58 5.01
CA SER A 131 2.42 2.69 6.09
C SER A 131 0.95 2.26 5.95
N THR A 132 0.35 1.76 7.00
CA THR A 132 -0.99 1.17 7.04
C THR A 132 -1.75 1.63 8.29
N ASP A 133 -3.06 1.64 8.24
CA ASP A 133 -3.93 1.88 9.38
C ASP A 133 -3.90 0.74 10.42
N GLU A 134 -3.45 -0.45 10.03
CA GLU A 134 -3.30 -1.58 10.94
C GLU A 134 -2.34 -1.32 12.12
N VAL A 135 -1.49 -0.30 12.02
CA VAL A 135 -0.61 0.12 13.12
C VAL A 135 -1.37 0.69 14.33
N TYR A 136 -2.60 1.18 14.11
CA TYR A 136 -3.44 1.75 15.17
C TYR A 136 -4.16 0.70 16.01
N GLY A 137 -4.26 -0.55 15.55
CA GLY A 137 -5.01 -1.62 16.22
C GLY A 137 -6.46 -1.66 15.80
N SER A 138 -7.35 -2.13 16.68
CA SER A 138 -8.75 -2.38 16.39
C SER A 138 -9.68 -1.34 17.03
N LEU A 139 -10.62 -0.82 16.25
CA LEU A 139 -11.74 -0.01 16.76
C LEU A 139 -12.89 -0.90 17.24
N GLY A 140 -13.71 -0.34 18.14
CA GLY A 140 -15.05 -0.86 18.43
C GLY A 140 -16.05 -0.47 17.33
N GLN A 141 -17.33 -0.30 17.74
CA GLN A 141 -18.39 0.06 16.80
C GLN A 141 -18.27 1.49 16.26
N ASP A 142 -17.70 2.39 17.04
CA ASP A 142 -17.65 3.82 16.77
C ASP A 142 -16.21 4.35 16.74
N GLY A 143 -16.05 5.59 16.24
CA GLY A 143 -14.81 6.34 16.22
C GLY A 143 -13.97 6.12 14.93
N LEU A 144 -12.93 6.94 14.80
CA LEU A 144 -11.97 6.89 13.71
C LEU A 144 -10.55 7.04 14.28
N PHE A 145 -9.59 6.34 13.71
CA PHE A 145 -8.19 6.58 14.02
C PHE A 145 -7.70 7.88 13.38
N SER A 146 -7.28 8.82 14.21
CA SER A 146 -6.60 10.04 13.77
C SER A 146 -5.09 9.82 13.69
N VAL A 147 -4.38 10.77 13.09
CA VAL A 147 -2.89 10.75 13.07
C VAL A 147 -2.25 10.82 14.47
N ASN A 148 -3.02 11.19 15.48
CA ASN A 148 -2.60 11.26 16.89
C ASN A 148 -3.02 10.02 17.71
N SER A 149 -3.69 9.05 17.09
CA SER A 149 -4.06 7.81 17.75
C SER A 149 -2.81 7.02 18.14
N LYS A 150 -2.84 6.37 19.31
CA LYS A 150 -1.75 5.51 19.76
C LYS A 150 -1.67 4.27 18.85
N TYR A 151 -0.47 3.80 18.64
CA TYR A 151 -0.24 2.53 17.95
C TYR A 151 -0.50 1.37 18.92
N ASP A 152 -1.27 0.39 18.46
CA ASP A 152 -1.62 -0.83 19.17
C ASP A 152 -1.74 -2.03 18.21
N PRO A 153 -0.63 -2.40 17.52
CA PRO A 153 -0.67 -3.43 16.47
C PRO A 153 -0.87 -4.83 17.04
N HIS A 154 -1.82 -5.60 16.45
CA HIS A 154 -2.17 -6.95 16.93
C HIS A 154 -1.62 -8.09 16.07
N SER A 155 -1.01 -7.82 14.92
CA SER A 155 -0.37 -8.83 14.08
C SER A 155 1.13 -8.59 13.92
N PRO A 156 1.95 -9.63 13.59
CA PRO A 156 3.37 -9.43 13.31
C PRO A 156 3.61 -8.47 12.13
N TYR A 157 2.74 -8.46 11.11
CA TYR A 157 2.77 -7.48 10.03
C TYR A 157 2.57 -6.06 10.57
N ALA A 158 1.46 -5.82 11.28
CA ALA A 158 1.16 -4.50 11.84
C ALA A 158 2.26 -4.02 12.79
N ALA A 159 2.79 -4.91 13.64
CA ALA A 159 3.91 -4.62 14.54
C ALA A 159 5.19 -4.24 13.78
N SER A 160 5.50 -4.91 12.67
CA SER A 160 6.66 -4.59 11.84
C SER A 160 6.51 -3.22 11.17
N LYS A 161 5.30 -2.86 10.69
CA LYS A 161 5.01 -1.54 10.12
C LYS A 161 5.05 -0.44 11.18
N ALA A 162 4.45 -0.66 12.35
CA ALA A 162 4.54 0.27 13.48
C ALA A 162 6.00 0.53 13.90
N SER A 163 6.82 -0.51 13.93
CA SER A 163 8.26 -0.39 14.21
C SER A 163 8.98 0.46 13.16
N SER A 164 8.66 0.26 11.88
CA SER A 164 9.20 1.07 10.78
C SER A 164 8.84 2.54 10.93
N ASP A 165 7.57 2.83 11.23
CA ASP A 165 7.08 4.20 11.43
C ASP A 165 7.82 4.89 12.58
N HIS A 166 8.08 4.16 13.69
CA HIS A 166 8.85 4.70 14.81
C HIS A 166 10.30 5.00 14.42
N PHE A 167 10.95 4.15 13.62
CA PHE A 167 12.29 4.46 13.09
C PHE A 167 12.26 5.68 12.17
N VAL A 168 11.27 5.81 11.28
CA VAL A 168 11.16 6.98 10.40
C VAL A 168 11.01 8.27 11.22
N ARG A 169 10.15 8.29 12.25
CA ARG A 169 10.01 9.44 13.15
C ARG A 169 11.29 9.74 13.92
N SER A 170 11.95 8.71 14.45
CA SER A 170 13.20 8.90 15.20
C SER A 170 14.32 9.53 14.37
N TYR A 171 14.37 9.24 13.05
CA TYR A 171 15.32 9.85 12.14
C TYR A 171 15.02 11.33 11.90
N LYS A 172 13.76 11.74 11.91
CA LYS A 172 13.37 13.15 11.91
C LYS A 172 13.83 13.83 13.20
N ASP A 173 13.47 13.26 14.34
CA ASP A 173 13.70 13.88 15.64
C ASP A 173 15.20 13.94 16.01
N THR A 174 15.98 12.92 15.63
CA THR A 174 17.40 12.82 15.97
C THR A 174 18.32 13.48 14.97
N TYR A 175 17.98 13.42 13.67
CA TYR A 175 18.87 13.83 12.59
C TYR A 175 18.28 14.89 11.66
N ASP A 176 17.08 15.41 11.96
CA ASP A 176 16.34 16.33 11.09
C ASP A 176 16.12 15.82 9.66
N LEU A 177 16.14 14.48 9.47
CA LEU A 177 15.89 13.91 8.16
C LEU A 177 14.49 14.35 7.67
N PRO A 178 14.35 14.90 6.44
CA PRO A 178 13.06 15.33 5.92
C PRO A 178 12.20 14.10 5.55
N ILE A 179 11.35 13.69 6.49
CA ILE A 179 10.46 12.54 6.31
C ILE A 179 9.00 12.98 6.18
N ILE A 180 8.20 12.13 5.56
CA ILE A 180 6.73 12.13 5.65
C ILE A 180 6.30 10.68 5.85
N ILE A 181 5.21 10.47 6.62
CA ILE A 181 4.56 9.16 6.76
C ILE A 181 3.12 9.28 6.27
N SER A 182 2.61 8.27 5.58
CA SER A 182 1.17 8.12 5.40
C SER A 182 0.70 6.73 5.79
N ASN A 183 -0.45 6.67 6.47
CA ASN A 183 -1.15 5.46 6.84
C ASN A 183 -2.39 5.34 5.98
N CYS A 184 -2.54 4.25 5.23
CA CYS A 184 -3.67 4.08 4.34
C CYS A 184 -4.61 2.97 4.81
N SER A 185 -5.89 3.08 4.47
CA SER A 185 -6.88 2.02 4.63
C SER A 185 -6.72 0.91 3.57
N ASN A 186 -7.62 -0.08 3.56
CA ASN A 186 -7.52 -1.25 2.68
C ASN A 186 -7.64 -0.85 1.20
N ASN A 187 -6.57 -1.05 0.46
CA ASN A 187 -6.53 -0.75 -0.97
C ASN A 187 -7.14 -1.86 -1.81
N PHE A 188 -7.80 -1.49 -2.93
CA PHE A 188 -8.25 -2.42 -3.96
C PHE A 188 -8.09 -1.83 -5.36
N GLY A 189 -8.03 -2.69 -6.38
CA GLY A 189 -7.88 -2.26 -7.77
C GLY A 189 -7.12 -3.25 -8.64
N PRO A 190 -6.87 -2.89 -9.91
CA PRO A 190 -6.03 -3.65 -10.83
C PRO A 190 -4.62 -3.93 -10.28
N ASN A 191 -4.01 -5.03 -10.68
CA ASN A 191 -2.67 -5.49 -10.26
C ASN A 191 -2.56 -5.95 -8.78
N GLN A 192 -3.65 -5.98 -8.00
CA GLN A 192 -3.60 -6.52 -6.64
C GLN A 192 -3.41 -8.03 -6.67
N PHE A 193 -2.44 -8.52 -5.89
CA PHE A 193 -2.10 -9.96 -5.88
C PHE A 193 -3.26 -10.82 -5.36
N THR A 194 -3.43 -12.00 -5.97
CA THR A 194 -4.62 -12.87 -5.84
C THR A 194 -4.85 -13.46 -4.46
N GLU A 195 -3.95 -13.30 -3.50
CA GLU A 195 -4.15 -13.73 -2.10
C GLU A 195 -5.00 -12.76 -1.26
N LYS A 196 -5.21 -11.52 -1.74
CA LYS A 196 -6.02 -10.51 -1.05
C LYS A 196 -7.51 -10.71 -1.32
N LEU A 197 -8.37 -10.25 -0.41
CA LEU A 197 -9.81 -10.56 -0.37
C LEU A 197 -10.50 -10.35 -1.72
N ILE A 198 -10.44 -9.16 -2.30
CA ILE A 198 -11.17 -8.83 -3.54
C ILE A 198 -10.69 -9.69 -4.71
N PRO A 199 -9.40 -9.74 -5.06
CA PRO A 199 -8.95 -10.58 -6.16
C PRO A 199 -9.15 -12.08 -5.90
N LEU A 200 -9.04 -12.53 -4.64
CA LEU A 200 -9.30 -13.94 -4.27
C LEU A 200 -10.76 -14.32 -4.57
N VAL A 201 -11.70 -13.48 -4.13
CA VAL A 201 -13.14 -13.72 -4.35
C VAL A 201 -13.46 -13.76 -5.85
N VAL A 202 -13.04 -12.74 -6.61
CA VAL A 202 -13.28 -12.65 -8.06
C VAL A 202 -12.67 -13.85 -8.79
N ASN A 203 -11.42 -14.19 -8.50
CA ASN A 203 -10.75 -15.33 -9.12
C ASN A 203 -11.42 -16.66 -8.78
N ASN A 204 -11.90 -16.84 -7.55
CA ASN A 204 -12.62 -18.05 -7.15
C ASN A 204 -13.98 -18.16 -7.84
N ILE A 205 -14.69 -17.06 -8.06
CA ILE A 205 -15.95 -17.03 -8.84
C ILE A 205 -15.68 -17.42 -10.29
N ILE A 206 -14.68 -16.83 -10.94
CA ILE A 206 -14.31 -17.14 -12.33
C ILE A 206 -14.05 -18.63 -12.51
N HIS A 207 -13.30 -19.23 -11.57
CA HIS A 207 -12.88 -20.64 -11.63
C HIS A 207 -13.82 -21.61 -10.90
N ASN A 208 -14.98 -21.14 -10.42
CA ASN A 208 -15.95 -21.95 -9.67
C ASN A 208 -15.32 -22.65 -8.45
N LYS A 209 -14.46 -21.94 -7.69
CA LYS A 209 -13.78 -22.42 -6.48
C LYS A 209 -14.46 -21.88 -5.22
N PRO A 210 -14.33 -22.57 -4.05
CA PRO A 210 -14.85 -22.07 -2.79
C PRO A 210 -14.32 -20.68 -2.42
N ILE A 211 -15.20 -19.80 -1.93
CA ILE A 211 -14.89 -18.46 -1.44
C ILE A 211 -14.77 -18.54 0.09
N PRO A 212 -13.55 -18.44 0.67
CA PRO A 212 -13.39 -18.52 2.12
C PRO A 212 -13.91 -17.25 2.80
N VAL A 213 -14.77 -17.42 3.81
CA VAL A 213 -15.24 -16.36 4.70
C VAL A 213 -14.68 -16.64 6.10
N TYR A 214 -13.77 -15.79 6.58
CA TYR A 214 -13.19 -15.93 7.91
C TYR A 214 -14.22 -15.61 8.99
N GLY A 215 -14.33 -16.50 10.00
CA GLY A 215 -15.32 -16.37 11.08
C GLY A 215 -16.74 -16.29 10.52
N ASN A 216 -17.45 -15.22 10.88
CA ASN A 216 -18.79 -14.90 10.36
C ASN A 216 -18.79 -13.81 9.27
N GLY A 217 -17.62 -13.26 8.94
CA GLY A 217 -17.45 -12.21 7.94
C GLY A 217 -17.84 -10.80 8.41
N GLU A 218 -18.04 -10.58 9.72
CA GLU A 218 -18.51 -9.29 10.26
C GLU A 218 -17.39 -8.25 10.50
N ASN A 219 -16.11 -8.63 10.29
CA ASN A 219 -15.02 -7.66 10.38
C ASN A 219 -15.24 -6.54 9.36
N ILE A 220 -15.04 -5.30 9.80
CA ILE A 220 -15.28 -4.08 9.01
C ILE A 220 -13.95 -3.51 8.55
N ARG A 221 -13.90 -3.11 7.27
CA ARG A 221 -12.74 -2.45 6.66
C ARG A 221 -13.18 -1.21 5.92
N ASP A 222 -12.37 -0.17 5.99
CA ASP A 222 -12.48 0.99 5.10
C ASP A 222 -11.72 0.68 3.81
N TRP A 223 -12.36 0.87 2.66
CA TRP A 223 -11.84 0.50 1.35
C TRP A 223 -11.54 1.72 0.50
N ILE A 224 -10.32 1.79 -0.02
CA ILE A 224 -9.87 2.85 -0.91
C ILE A 224 -9.44 2.29 -2.27
N PHE A 225 -9.94 2.90 -3.34
CA PHE A 225 -9.49 2.55 -4.70
C PHE A 225 -8.04 3.00 -4.91
N VAL A 226 -7.24 2.15 -5.56
CA VAL A 226 -5.80 2.36 -5.68
C VAL A 226 -5.45 3.70 -6.34
N ASP A 227 -6.20 4.14 -7.34
CA ASP A 227 -5.93 5.42 -8.02
C ASP A 227 -6.18 6.62 -7.08
N ASP A 228 -7.14 6.53 -6.16
CA ASP A 228 -7.37 7.54 -5.13
C ASP A 228 -6.19 7.62 -4.16
N HIS A 229 -5.70 6.47 -3.73
CA HIS A 229 -4.51 6.40 -2.88
C HIS A 229 -3.28 6.98 -3.59
N VAL A 230 -3.06 6.62 -4.85
CA VAL A 230 -1.92 7.12 -5.63
C VAL A 230 -1.99 8.63 -5.85
N ARG A 231 -3.20 9.19 -6.05
CA ARG A 231 -3.42 10.66 -6.09
C ARG A 231 -3.08 11.33 -4.74
N ALA A 232 -3.40 10.66 -3.63
CA ALA A 232 -3.01 11.16 -2.30
C ALA A 232 -1.49 11.13 -2.12
N ILE A 233 -0.83 10.03 -2.50
CA ILE A 233 0.64 9.90 -2.46
C ILE A 233 1.30 11.01 -3.28
N ASP A 234 0.84 11.24 -4.49
CA ASP A 234 1.35 12.29 -5.37
C ASP A 234 1.22 13.69 -4.73
N LEU A 235 0.05 13.99 -4.21
CA LEU A 235 -0.23 15.28 -3.56
C LEU A 235 0.63 15.48 -2.31
N ILE A 236 0.75 14.47 -1.45
CA ILE A 236 1.58 14.50 -0.23
C ILE A 236 3.06 14.63 -0.59
N PHE A 237 3.54 13.91 -1.60
CA PHE A 237 4.93 14.00 -2.06
C PHE A 237 5.32 15.42 -2.50
N HIS A 238 4.40 16.15 -3.12
CA HIS A 238 4.68 17.48 -3.66
C HIS A 238 4.36 18.62 -2.69
N LYS A 239 3.36 18.45 -1.83
CA LYS A 239 2.81 19.52 -0.99
C LYS A 239 2.75 19.19 0.50
N GLY A 240 3.03 17.94 0.88
CA GLY A 240 3.04 17.52 2.29
C GLY A 240 4.14 18.23 3.06
N GLU A 241 3.86 18.50 4.32
CA GLU A 241 4.80 19.10 5.26
C GLU A 241 5.74 18.03 5.83
N THR A 242 7.05 18.31 5.81
CA THR A 242 8.05 17.39 6.34
C THR A 242 7.95 17.25 7.86
N GLY A 243 8.06 16.03 8.35
CA GLY A 243 7.87 15.67 9.76
C GLY A 243 6.44 15.20 10.06
N GLU A 244 5.50 15.41 9.14
CA GLU A 244 4.09 15.13 9.36
C GLU A 244 3.67 13.71 8.97
N THR A 245 2.57 13.27 9.61
CA THR A 245 1.86 12.02 9.26
C THR A 245 0.50 12.39 8.66
N TYR A 246 0.10 11.68 7.60
CA TYR A 246 -1.19 11.82 6.95
C TYR A 246 -1.94 10.47 6.92
N ASN A 247 -3.23 10.48 7.26
CA ASN A 247 -4.10 9.33 7.06
C ASN A 247 -4.80 9.45 5.70
N ILE A 248 -4.91 8.32 4.99
CA ILE A 248 -5.50 8.24 3.65
C ILE A 248 -6.58 7.16 3.68
N GLY A 249 -7.83 7.52 3.91
CA GLY A 249 -8.98 6.63 4.00
C GLY A 249 -9.94 6.79 2.83
N GLY A 250 -10.62 5.69 2.49
CA GLY A 250 -11.62 5.68 1.41
C GLY A 250 -12.98 6.20 1.83
N SER A 251 -13.26 6.24 3.14
CA SER A 251 -14.59 6.50 3.71
C SER A 251 -15.67 5.52 3.22
N ASN A 252 -15.28 4.30 2.90
CA ASN A 252 -16.14 3.22 2.42
C ASN A 252 -16.03 2.01 3.36
N GLU A 253 -16.60 2.15 4.57
CA GLU A 253 -16.62 1.07 5.53
C GLU A 253 -17.62 -0.02 5.12
N MET A 254 -17.16 -1.26 5.01
CA MET A 254 -18.00 -2.41 4.73
C MET A 254 -17.60 -3.62 5.58
N ARG A 255 -18.59 -4.43 6.00
CA ARG A 255 -18.31 -5.76 6.51
C ARG A 255 -17.77 -6.63 5.39
N ASN A 256 -16.85 -7.53 5.71
CA ASN A 256 -16.28 -8.43 4.72
C ASN A 256 -17.36 -9.24 3.98
N ILE A 257 -18.40 -9.69 4.68
CA ILE A 257 -19.49 -10.46 4.05
C ILE A 257 -20.31 -9.62 3.07
N ASP A 258 -20.54 -8.33 3.38
CA ASP A 258 -21.28 -7.42 2.49
C ASP A 258 -20.47 -7.14 1.23
N LEU A 259 -19.17 -6.89 1.36
CA LEU A 259 -18.28 -6.74 0.22
C LEU A 259 -18.21 -8.01 -0.64
N ILE A 260 -18.13 -9.20 -0.03
CA ILE A 260 -18.13 -10.46 -0.76
C ILE A 260 -19.44 -10.63 -1.56
N ASN A 261 -20.59 -10.30 -0.98
CA ASN A 261 -21.87 -10.35 -1.69
C ASN A 261 -21.92 -9.36 -2.87
N GLU A 262 -21.41 -8.15 -2.70
CA GLU A 262 -21.28 -7.17 -3.79
C GLU A 262 -20.37 -7.69 -4.91
N LEU A 263 -19.23 -8.30 -4.57
CA LEU A 263 -18.33 -8.92 -5.54
C LEU A 263 -18.98 -10.09 -6.28
N ILE A 264 -19.81 -10.89 -5.61
CA ILE A 264 -20.58 -11.98 -6.24
C ILE A 264 -21.56 -11.38 -7.25
N THR A 265 -22.38 -10.42 -6.84
CA THR A 265 -23.36 -9.75 -7.71
C THR A 265 -22.69 -9.15 -8.94
N THR A 266 -21.66 -8.36 -8.73
CA THR A 266 -20.91 -7.69 -9.81
C THR A 266 -20.24 -8.70 -10.74
N THR A 267 -19.58 -9.74 -10.19
CA THR A 267 -18.87 -10.72 -11.01
C THR A 267 -19.83 -11.61 -11.80
N ASP A 268 -20.92 -12.09 -11.19
CA ASP A 268 -21.94 -12.89 -11.90
C ASP A 268 -22.55 -12.08 -13.04
N SER A 269 -22.91 -10.81 -12.81
CA SER A 269 -23.45 -9.91 -13.83
C SER A 269 -22.47 -9.74 -15.01
N LEU A 270 -21.20 -9.44 -14.74
CA LEU A 270 -20.20 -9.24 -15.79
C LEU A 270 -19.85 -10.53 -16.55
N LEU A 271 -20.07 -11.70 -15.95
CA LEU A 271 -19.94 -13.00 -16.60
C LEU A 271 -21.23 -13.43 -17.33
N GLY A 272 -22.29 -12.61 -17.34
CA GLY A 272 -23.58 -12.94 -17.94
C GLY A 272 -24.34 -14.06 -17.22
N ARG A 273 -24.08 -14.26 -15.92
CA ARG A 273 -24.77 -15.23 -15.07
C ARG A 273 -25.94 -14.56 -14.34
N PRO A 274 -27.00 -15.30 -13.95
CA PRO A 274 -28.01 -14.79 -13.04
C PRO A 274 -27.35 -14.31 -11.73
N GLU A 275 -27.83 -13.17 -11.22
CA GLU A 275 -27.35 -12.60 -9.96
C GLU A 275 -27.41 -13.62 -8.82
N GLY A 276 -26.34 -13.67 -8.01
CA GLY A 276 -26.23 -14.57 -6.87
C GLY A 276 -25.94 -16.04 -7.21
N THR A 277 -25.67 -16.36 -8.49
CA THR A 277 -25.28 -17.72 -8.90
C THR A 277 -24.11 -18.26 -8.08
N SER A 278 -23.16 -17.39 -7.74
CA SER A 278 -21.92 -17.75 -7.04
C SER A 278 -22.03 -17.75 -5.51
N ILE A 279 -23.18 -17.40 -4.92
CA ILE A 279 -23.42 -17.49 -3.46
C ILE A 279 -23.17 -18.89 -2.92
N LYS A 280 -23.48 -19.94 -3.67
CA LYS A 280 -23.22 -21.34 -3.31
C LYS A 280 -21.74 -21.68 -3.11
N LEU A 281 -20.82 -20.81 -3.54
CA LEU A 281 -19.38 -20.98 -3.38
C LEU A 281 -18.89 -20.51 -2.00
N LEU A 282 -19.70 -19.80 -1.22
CA LEU A 282 -19.34 -19.33 0.11
C LEU A 282 -19.00 -20.51 1.02
N LYS A 283 -17.87 -20.42 1.69
CA LYS A 283 -17.40 -21.40 2.65
C LYS A 283 -16.85 -20.70 3.90
N TYR A 284 -17.59 -20.79 5.00
CA TYR A 284 -17.12 -20.26 6.27
C TYR A 284 -15.95 -21.10 6.80
N VAL A 285 -14.88 -20.43 7.22
CA VAL A 285 -13.66 -21.05 7.74
C VAL A 285 -13.32 -20.47 9.13
N THR A 286 -12.46 -21.16 9.88
CA THR A 286 -11.98 -20.66 11.17
C THR A 286 -11.33 -19.30 11.00
N ASP A 287 -11.64 -18.37 11.90
CA ASP A 287 -11.06 -17.03 11.88
C ASP A 287 -9.57 -17.07 12.22
N ARG A 288 -8.83 -16.10 11.71
CA ARG A 288 -7.39 -15.99 11.97
C ARG A 288 -7.12 -15.44 13.37
N PRO A 289 -6.03 -15.86 14.05
CA PRO A 289 -5.61 -15.25 15.32
C PRO A 289 -5.33 -13.75 15.16
N GLY A 290 -5.75 -12.95 16.16
CA GLY A 290 -5.50 -11.50 16.16
C GLY A 290 -6.23 -10.75 15.05
N HIS A 291 -7.40 -11.23 14.63
CA HIS A 291 -8.19 -10.58 13.59
C HIS A 291 -8.93 -9.36 14.16
N ASP A 292 -8.44 -8.18 13.85
CA ASP A 292 -9.05 -6.93 14.28
C ASP A 292 -10.49 -6.79 13.78
N PHE A 293 -11.36 -6.28 14.63
CA PHE A 293 -12.78 -6.16 14.33
C PHE A 293 -13.06 -5.07 13.28
N ARG A 294 -12.51 -3.85 13.49
CA ARG A 294 -12.82 -2.72 12.62
C ARG A 294 -11.62 -1.82 12.44
N TYR A 295 -11.41 -1.40 11.18
CA TYR A 295 -10.52 -0.31 10.80
C TYR A 295 -11.32 0.80 10.15
N ALA A 296 -11.10 2.03 10.61
CA ALA A 296 -11.60 3.25 9.97
C ALA A 296 -10.68 4.41 10.35
N ILE A 297 -10.28 5.22 9.38
CA ILE A 297 -9.32 6.29 9.60
C ILE A 297 -9.86 7.66 9.21
N ASP A 298 -9.43 8.68 9.96
CA ASP A 298 -9.76 10.07 9.74
C ASP A 298 -8.77 10.73 8.77
N SER A 299 -9.23 11.04 7.58
CA SER A 299 -8.47 11.73 6.52
C SER A 299 -8.66 13.26 6.55
N SER A 300 -9.31 13.82 7.56
CA SER A 300 -9.66 15.25 7.64
C SER A 300 -8.42 16.16 7.56
N LYS A 301 -7.28 15.75 8.14
CA LYS A 301 -6.03 16.50 8.03
C LYS A 301 -5.58 16.64 6.57
N LEU A 302 -5.58 15.55 5.82
CA LEU A 302 -5.21 15.54 4.41
C LEU A 302 -6.17 16.42 3.57
N ASN A 303 -7.46 16.29 3.84
CA ASN A 303 -8.47 17.12 3.19
C ASN A 303 -8.26 18.61 3.51
N ASN A 304 -8.17 18.99 4.78
CA ASN A 304 -8.10 20.38 5.22
C ASN A 304 -6.80 21.07 4.78
N GLN A 305 -5.67 20.37 4.82
CA GLN A 305 -4.37 20.96 4.50
C GLN A 305 -4.06 20.92 3.01
N LEU A 306 -4.43 19.85 2.31
CA LEU A 306 -4.02 19.62 0.92
C LEU A 306 -5.19 19.54 -0.06
N GLY A 307 -6.44 19.54 0.40
CA GLY A 307 -7.63 19.53 -0.46
C GLY A 307 -7.94 18.16 -1.09
N TRP A 308 -7.34 17.07 -0.60
CA TRP A 308 -7.58 15.72 -1.13
C TRP A 308 -8.87 15.11 -0.57
N LYS A 309 -9.59 14.42 -1.45
CA LYS A 309 -10.73 13.54 -1.10
C LYS A 309 -10.68 12.27 -1.93
N SER A 310 -11.14 11.15 -1.35
CA SER A 310 -11.45 9.95 -2.12
C SER A 310 -12.59 10.23 -3.10
N SER A 311 -12.66 9.44 -4.16
CA SER A 311 -13.80 9.49 -5.10
C SER A 311 -15.03 8.83 -4.46
N ASP A 312 -16.22 9.38 -4.74
CA ASP A 312 -17.50 8.82 -4.26
C ASP A 312 -18.01 7.65 -5.14
N ASN A 313 -17.13 7.02 -5.94
CA ASN A 313 -17.47 6.05 -6.99
C ASN A 313 -17.13 4.62 -6.58
N PHE A 314 -17.42 4.21 -5.34
CA PHE A 314 -16.98 2.90 -4.83
C PHE A 314 -17.46 1.73 -5.71
N ILE A 315 -18.75 1.66 -6.03
CA ILE A 315 -19.33 0.56 -6.86
C ILE A 315 -18.73 0.56 -8.27
N GLU A 316 -18.61 1.72 -8.91
CA GLU A 316 -17.97 1.84 -10.23
C GLU A 316 -16.51 1.34 -10.21
N ASN A 317 -15.79 1.63 -9.13
CA ASN A 317 -14.40 1.18 -8.95
C ASN A 317 -14.32 -0.34 -8.68
N ILE A 318 -15.32 -0.93 -7.99
CA ILE A 318 -15.47 -2.40 -7.88
C ILE A 318 -15.69 -3.01 -9.26
N GLU A 319 -16.62 -2.48 -10.07
CA GLU A 319 -16.86 -2.95 -11.43
C GLU A 319 -15.62 -2.88 -12.32
N LYS A 320 -14.87 -1.77 -12.28
CA LYS A 320 -13.58 -1.62 -12.99
C LYS A 320 -12.59 -2.70 -12.55
N THR A 321 -12.49 -2.93 -11.25
CA THR A 321 -11.58 -3.93 -10.67
C THR A 321 -11.96 -5.34 -11.12
N VAL A 322 -13.22 -5.72 -10.98
CA VAL A 322 -13.73 -7.04 -11.41
C VAL A 322 -13.54 -7.24 -12.90
N SER A 323 -13.91 -6.23 -13.73
CA SER A 323 -13.72 -6.26 -15.19
C SER A 323 -12.25 -6.48 -15.58
N TRP A 324 -11.31 -5.91 -14.82
CA TRP A 324 -9.88 -6.11 -15.05
C TRP A 324 -9.49 -7.58 -14.82
N TYR A 325 -9.91 -8.19 -13.70
CA TYR A 325 -9.61 -9.61 -13.40
C TYR A 325 -10.25 -10.59 -14.37
N ILE A 326 -11.44 -10.30 -14.89
CA ILE A 326 -12.12 -11.16 -15.88
C ILE A 326 -11.33 -11.19 -17.22
N LYS A 327 -10.59 -10.14 -17.54
CA LYS A 327 -9.82 -10.00 -18.79
C LYS A 327 -8.40 -10.58 -18.72
N GLN A 328 -7.93 -11.00 -17.54
CA GLN A 328 -6.63 -11.64 -17.34
C GLN A 328 -6.70 -13.14 -17.60
#